data_49e3bbacc63fcc2670eeef16ece19122
#
_entry.id   49e3bbacc63fcc2670eeef16ece19122
#
_cell.length_a   1.000
_cell.length_b   1.000
_cell.length_c   1.000
_cell.angle_alpha   90.00
_cell.angle_beta   90.00
_cell.angle_gamma   90.00
#
_symmetry.space_group_name_H-M   'P 1'
#
loop_
_entity.id
_entity.type
_entity.pdbx_description
1 polymer ?
#
loop_
_entity_poly.entity_id
_entity_poly.type
_entity_poly.pdbx_seq_one_letter_code
_entity_poly.pdbx_strand_id
1 'polypeptide(L)'
;MKQVRVLIVDDSSVMRKIVERSLRQAGIDLIQVVEASNGAEALGALQGSPVDLILCDINMPVMDGLEFVRQLQAVESAKGVPVVMITTEGSETHVVQALSSGARGYIR
;
A
#
# COMPACT_ATOMS: atom_id res chain seq x y z
N MET A 1 -6.54 -4.38 21.41
CA MET A 1 -6.27 -3.70 20.14
C MET A 1 -6.10 -4.72 19.03
N LYS A 2 -6.63 -4.44 17.85
CA LYS A 2 -6.52 -5.37 16.72
C LYS A 2 -5.08 -5.44 16.21
N GLN A 3 -4.57 -6.64 16.07
CA GLN A 3 -3.25 -6.88 15.50
C GLN A 3 -3.33 -6.77 13.98
N VAL A 4 -2.38 -6.07 13.36
CA VAL A 4 -2.41 -5.75 11.94
C VAL A 4 -1.13 -6.21 11.26
N ARG A 5 -1.31 -6.90 10.14
CA ARG A 5 -0.23 -7.21 9.21
C ARG A 5 -0.32 -6.21 8.07
N VAL A 6 0.75 -5.49 7.78
CA VAL A 6 0.73 -4.41 6.81
C VAL A 6 1.74 -4.67 5.69
N LEU A 7 1.35 -4.31 4.47
CA LEU A 7 2.27 -4.23 3.33
C LEU A 7 2.50 -2.76 3.02
N ILE A 8 3.74 -2.33 3.03
CA ILE A 8 4.14 -0.96 2.71
C ILE A 8 4.90 -0.99 1.39
N VAL A 9 4.38 -0.29 0.39
CA VAL A 9 4.93 -0.26 -0.97
C VAL A 9 5.40 1.14 -1.29
N ASP A 10 6.71 1.32 -1.42
CA ASP A 10 7.33 2.60 -1.72
C ASP A 10 8.74 2.33 -2.21
N ASP A 11 9.20 3.03 -3.25
CA ASP A 11 10.55 2.84 -3.77
C ASP A 11 11.64 3.39 -2.84
N SER A 12 11.27 4.20 -1.86
CA SER A 12 12.19 4.74 -0.86
C SER A 12 12.14 3.93 0.43
N SER A 13 13.26 3.30 0.79
CA SER A 13 13.34 2.56 2.05
C SER A 13 13.18 3.48 3.26
N VAL A 14 13.61 4.74 3.14
CA VAL A 14 13.43 5.74 4.20
C VAL A 14 11.95 6.02 4.41
N MET A 15 11.22 6.22 3.33
CA MET A 15 9.77 6.46 3.41
C MET A 15 9.03 5.27 4.00
N ARG A 16 9.42 4.05 3.65
CA ARG A 16 8.79 2.85 4.25
C ARG A 16 8.95 2.84 5.77
N LYS A 17 10.13 3.24 6.26
CA LYS A 17 10.36 3.30 7.71
C LYS A 17 9.57 4.43 8.37
N ILE A 18 9.42 5.56 7.70
CA ILE A 18 8.61 6.67 8.21
C ILE A 18 7.15 6.25 8.31
N VAL A 19 6.63 5.57 7.30
CA VAL A 19 5.24 5.07 7.30
C VAL A 19 5.04 4.08 8.43
N GLU A 20 5.95 3.13 8.58
CA GLU A 20 5.87 2.15 9.66
C GLU A 20 5.84 2.84 11.04
N ARG A 21 6.73 3.79 11.25
CA ARG A 21 6.78 4.55 12.51
C ARG A 21 5.48 5.31 12.76
N SER A 22 4.96 5.94 11.71
CA SER A 22 3.70 6.69 11.83
C SER A 22 2.53 5.81 12.24
N LEU A 23 2.46 4.61 11.69
CA LEU A 23 1.43 3.64 12.06
C LEU A 23 1.55 3.22 13.52
N ARG A 24 2.77 2.96 13.98
CA ARG A 24 2.99 2.59 15.39
C ARG A 24 2.66 3.75 16.32
N GLN A 25 3.01 4.97 15.95
CA GLN A 25 2.70 6.16 16.75
C GLN A 25 1.20 6.43 16.81
N ALA A 26 0.47 6.02 15.78
CA ALA A 26 -0.99 6.14 15.77
C ALA A 26 -1.67 5.07 16.63
N GLY A 27 -0.90 4.19 17.27
CA GLY A 27 -1.45 3.17 18.17
C GLY A 27 -1.82 1.87 17.49
N ILE A 28 -1.42 1.67 16.23
CA ILE A 28 -1.71 0.44 15.52
C ILE A 28 -0.71 -0.64 15.96
N ASP A 29 -1.24 -1.80 16.36
CA ASP A 29 -0.42 -2.93 16.79
C ASP A 29 0.03 -3.74 15.56
N LEU A 30 1.20 -3.39 15.03
CA LEU A 30 1.76 -4.05 13.85
C LEU A 30 2.47 -5.34 14.26
N ILE A 31 1.91 -6.46 13.88
CA ILE A 31 2.52 -7.77 14.16
C ILE A 31 3.40 -8.28 13.03
N GLN A 32 3.22 -7.72 11.83
CA GLN A 32 4.07 -8.05 10.69
C GLN A 32 4.10 -6.86 9.74
N VAL A 33 5.30 -6.52 9.28
CA VAL A 33 5.49 -5.47 8.27
C VAL A 33 6.19 -6.11 7.07
N VAL A 34 5.52 -6.10 5.94
CA VAL A 34 6.08 -6.56 4.66
C VAL A 34 6.38 -5.32 3.84
N GLU A 35 7.55 -5.25 3.25
CA GLU A 35 7.98 -4.10 2.46
C GLU A 35 8.19 -4.51 1.00
N ALA A 36 7.84 -3.61 0.09
CA ALA A 36 8.10 -3.78 -1.34
C ALA A 36 8.50 -2.44 -1.93
N SER A 37 9.39 -2.46 -2.92
CA SER A 37 9.90 -1.23 -3.53
C SER A 37 9.14 -0.84 -4.80
N ASN A 38 8.24 -1.66 -5.27
CA ASN A 38 7.38 -1.36 -6.42
C ASN A 38 6.17 -2.30 -6.43
N GLY A 39 5.24 -2.05 -7.35
CA GLY A 39 4.02 -2.84 -7.44
C GLY A 39 4.24 -4.30 -7.78
N ALA A 40 5.23 -4.60 -8.62
CA ALA A 40 5.51 -5.99 -9.00
C ALA A 40 6.01 -6.80 -7.81
N GLU A 41 6.93 -6.24 -7.02
CA GLU A 41 7.37 -6.87 -5.77
C GLU A 41 6.22 -7.07 -4.79
N ALA A 42 5.34 -6.06 -4.71
CA ALA A 42 4.20 -6.12 -3.81
C ALA A 42 3.25 -7.28 -4.17
N LEU A 43 2.96 -7.46 -5.45
CA LEU A 43 2.12 -8.56 -5.90
C LEU A 43 2.75 -9.91 -5.56
N GLY A 44 4.06 -10.03 -5.75
CA GLY A 44 4.78 -11.24 -5.39
C GLY A 44 4.75 -11.53 -3.89
N ALA A 45 4.92 -10.49 -3.08
CA ALA A 45 4.90 -10.62 -1.62
C ALA A 45 3.55 -11.09 -1.11
N LEU A 46 2.46 -10.65 -1.72
CA LEU A 46 1.10 -11.01 -1.31
C LEU A 46 0.79 -12.49 -1.53
N GLN A 47 1.53 -13.17 -2.40
CA GLN A 47 1.30 -14.59 -2.64
C GLN A 47 1.74 -15.44 -1.44
N GLY A 48 2.74 -14.97 -0.68
CA GLY A 48 3.25 -15.73 0.45
C GLY A 48 2.93 -15.12 1.81
N SER A 49 2.39 -13.91 1.84
CA SER A 49 2.20 -13.15 3.08
C SER A 49 0.87 -12.42 3.06
N PRO A 50 -0.21 -13.04 3.54
CA PRO A 50 -1.48 -12.34 3.63
C PRO A 50 -1.37 -11.14 4.58
N VAL A 51 -2.03 -10.03 4.22
CA VAL A 51 -1.97 -8.80 4.98
C VAL A 51 -3.37 -8.25 5.24
N ASP A 52 -3.45 -7.36 6.22
CA ASP A 52 -4.72 -6.76 6.63
C ASP A 52 -4.88 -5.34 6.11
N LEU A 53 -3.79 -4.72 5.68
CA LEU A 53 -3.76 -3.32 5.24
C LEU A 53 -2.60 -3.14 4.25
N ILE A 54 -2.84 -2.37 3.20
CA ILE A 54 -1.81 -2.02 2.22
C ILE A 54 -1.69 -0.51 2.16
N LEU A 55 -0.46 -0.02 2.29
CA LEU A 55 -0.12 1.40 2.10
C LEU A 55 0.82 1.47 0.91
N CYS A 56 0.44 2.23 -0.12
CA CYS A 56 1.13 2.21 -1.40
C CYS A 56 1.37 3.62 -1.93
N ASP A 57 2.62 3.90 -2.30
CA ASP A 57 2.97 5.11 -3.03
C ASP A 57 2.41 5.02 -4.45
N ILE A 58 2.10 6.18 -5.04
CA ILE A 58 1.63 6.23 -6.44
C ILE A 58 2.81 6.14 -7.40
N ASN A 59 3.87 6.91 -7.16
CA ASN A 59 4.97 7.06 -8.11
C ASN A 59 6.12 6.12 -7.77
N MET A 60 6.20 5.00 -8.50
CA MET A 60 7.26 4.01 -8.32
C MET A 60 7.74 3.50 -9.67
N PRO A 61 9.00 3.06 -9.78
CA PRO A 61 9.49 2.44 -11.02
C PRO A 61 8.88 1.04 -11.22
N VAL A 62 9.03 0.50 -12.40
CA VAL A 62 8.60 -0.83 -12.82
C VAL A 62 7.09 -0.96 -12.86
N MET A 63 6.42 -0.85 -11.73
CA MET A 63 4.95 -0.83 -11.66
C MET A 63 4.55 0.20 -10.61
N ASP A 64 3.87 1.26 -11.04
CA ASP A 64 3.41 2.31 -10.14
C ASP A 64 2.21 1.87 -9.31
N GLY A 65 1.82 2.73 -8.36
CA GLY A 65 0.76 2.41 -7.43
C GLY A 65 -0.61 2.25 -8.09
N LEU A 66 -0.88 3.01 -9.16
CA LEU A 66 -2.17 2.90 -9.85
C LEU A 66 -2.31 1.56 -10.56
N GLU A 67 -1.25 1.13 -11.25
CA GLU A 67 -1.25 -0.17 -11.90
C GLU A 67 -1.28 -1.30 -10.89
N PHE A 68 -0.56 -1.16 -9.78
CA PHE A 68 -0.60 -2.13 -8.70
C PHE A 68 -2.03 -2.33 -8.18
N VAL A 69 -2.74 -1.24 -7.87
CA VAL A 69 -4.13 -1.32 -7.38
C VAL A 69 -5.03 -2.00 -8.41
N ARG A 70 -4.84 -1.68 -9.69
CA ARG A 70 -5.63 -2.31 -10.76
C ARG A 70 -5.40 -3.82 -10.80
N GLN A 71 -4.16 -4.26 -10.76
CA GLN A 71 -3.84 -5.69 -10.79
C GLN A 71 -4.25 -6.40 -9.51
N LEU A 72 -4.27 -5.69 -8.39
CA LEU A 72 -4.65 -6.23 -7.10
C LEU A 72 -6.08 -6.77 -7.10
N GLN A 73 -6.95 -6.21 -7.94
CA GLN A 73 -8.35 -6.65 -8.04
C GLN A 73 -8.47 -8.11 -8.45
N ALA A 74 -7.45 -8.66 -9.13
CA ALA A 74 -7.44 -10.06 -9.57
C ALA A 74 -6.79 -11.00 -8.55
N VAL A 75 -6.25 -10.46 -7.45
CA VAL A 75 -5.56 -11.28 -6.44
C VAL A 75 -6.57 -11.70 -5.37
N GLU A 76 -6.89 -13.00 -5.33
CA GLU A 76 -7.88 -13.53 -4.39
C GLU A 76 -7.53 -13.27 -2.93
N SER A 77 -6.28 -13.46 -2.56
CA SER A 77 -5.84 -13.30 -1.18
C SER A 77 -5.89 -11.85 -0.69
N ALA A 78 -6.03 -10.90 -1.62
CA ALA A 78 -6.10 -9.48 -1.29
C ALA A 78 -7.52 -8.91 -1.36
N LYS A 79 -8.51 -9.73 -1.66
CA LYS A 79 -9.90 -9.27 -1.72
C LYS A 79 -10.34 -8.78 -0.35
N GLY A 80 -10.94 -7.60 -0.34
CA GLY A 80 -11.41 -6.99 0.89
C GLY A 80 -10.33 -6.30 1.71
N VAL A 81 -9.07 -6.40 1.33
CA VAL A 81 -7.98 -5.71 2.03
C VAL A 81 -8.01 -4.23 1.65
N PRO A 82 -8.12 -3.32 2.62
CA PRO A 82 -8.10 -1.89 2.32
C PRO A 82 -6.74 -1.45 1.81
N VAL A 83 -6.75 -0.60 0.78
CA VAL A 83 -5.56 0.00 0.19
C VAL A 83 -5.63 1.49 0.40
N VAL A 84 -4.60 2.05 1.03
CA VAL A 84 -4.48 3.49 1.25
C VAL A 84 -3.34 3.99 0.38
N MET A 85 -3.64 4.93 -0.52
CA MET A 85 -2.64 5.52 -1.40
C MET A 85 -1.96 6.69 -0.71
N ILE A 86 -0.65 6.78 -0.87
CA ILE A 86 0.15 7.86 -0.31
C ILE A 86 0.76 8.64 -1.48
N THR A 87 0.63 9.96 -1.46
CA THR A 87 1.22 10.79 -2.50
C THR A 87 1.75 12.08 -1.92
N THR A 88 2.85 12.54 -2.48
CA THR A 88 3.41 13.84 -2.15
C THR A 88 2.91 14.93 -3.10
N GLU A 89 2.25 14.55 -4.19
CA GLU A 89 1.91 15.49 -5.24
C GLU A 89 0.48 16.04 -5.22
N GLY A 90 -0.38 15.57 -4.39
CA GLY A 90 -1.71 16.14 -4.19
C GLY A 90 -2.54 16.37 -5.46
N SER A 91 -2.29 15.64 -6.54
CA SER A 91 -3.02 15.80 -7.79
C SER A 91 -4.41 15.17 -7.69
N GLU A 92 -5.46 15.94 -7.95
CA GLU A 92 -6.83 15.43 -7.95
C GLU A 92 -7.01 14.32 -8.98
N THR A 93 -6.33 14.42 -10.12
CA THR A 93 -6.38 13.36 -11.14
C THR A 93 -5.90 12.03 -10.58
N HIS A 94 -4.79 12.04 -9.83
CA HIS A 94 -4.27 10.82 -9.23
C HIS A 94 -5.22 10.26 -8.17
N VAL A 95 -5.85 11.14 -7.39
CA VAL A 95 -6.84 10.70 -6.38
C VAL A 95 -8.01 9.99 -7.05
N VAL A 96 -8.57 10.60 -8.09
CA VAL A 96 -9.71 10.03 -8.82
C VAL A 96 -9.31 8.69 -9.45
N GLN A 97 -8.14 8.63 -10.08
CA GLN A 97 -7.67 7.39 -10.71
C GLN A 97 -7.46 6.28 -9.67
N ALA A 98 -6.88 6.61 -8.52
CA ALA A 98 -6.66 5.63 -7.46
C ALA A 98 -7.97 5.06 -6.94
N LEU A 99 -8.94 5.93 -6.65
CA LEU A 99 -10.25 5.51 -6.15
C LEU A 99 -11.00 4.69 -7.19
N SER A 100 -10.94 5.09 -8.46
CA SER A 100 -11.58 4.36 -9.56
C SER A 100 -10.94 2.99 -9.77
N SER A 101 -9.66 2.83 -9.43
CA SER A 101 -8.95 1.57 -9.56
C SER A 101 -9.11 0.66 -8.34
N GLY A 102 -9.80 1.10 -7.29
CA GLY A 102 -10.13 0.28 -6.14
C GLY A 102 -9.47 0.68 -4.82
N ALA A 103 -8.71 1.77 -4.78
CA ALA A 103 -8.16 2.26 -3.52
C ALA A 103 -9.27 2.74 -2.60
N ARG A 104 -9.12 2.50 -1.30
CA ARG A 104 -10.14 2.85 -0.31
C ARG A 104 -9.83 4.12 0.46
N GLY A 105 -8.62 4.62 0.33
CA GLY A 105 -8.21 5.82 1.04
C GLY A 105 -7.05 6.50 0.35
N TYR A 106 -6.76 7.72 0.80
CA TYR A 106 -5.77 8.55 0.15
C TYR A 106 -5.15 9.49 1.19
N ILE A 107 -3.81 9.51 1.25
CA ILE A 107 -3.07 10.36 2.17
C ILE A 107 -2.07 11.20 1.39
N ARG A 108 -2.03 12.48 1.66
CA ARG A 108 -1.06 13.40 1.07
C ARG A 108 0.14 13.60 1.97
#